data_25a9926649b31a245705ece43892037a
#
_entry.id   25a9926649b31a245705ece43892037a
#
_cell.length_a   1.000
_cell.length_b   1.000
_cell.length_c   1.000
_cell.angle_alpha   90.00
_cell.angle_beta   90.00
_cell.angle_gamma   90.00
#
_symmetry.space_group_name_H-M   'P 1'
#
loop_
_entity.id
_entity.type
_entity.pdbx_description
1 polymer ?
#
loop_
_entity_poly.entity_id
_entity_poly.type
_entity_poly.pdbx_seq_one_letter_code
_entity_poly.pdbx_strand_id
1 'polypeptide(L)'
;MYRTLVADDDFLVRSYLKTLDSWEKAGYEIVDDAEDGEEAYGFLQKEKIDVLVTDLTMPVMDGIELIRKIREENRDIYIIVLSCHDDFEYVKEAMRLGADEYVLKNSLDEDSLYDTLEKSARLIENRRKKSQEQAQARKLIHLGSHALKYYFFNGLISGMLKNQAREEKRVEAGIAGKYFNSAVICMFME
;
A
#
# COMPACT_ATOMS: atom_id res chain seq x y z
N MET A 1 7.10 12.52 9.94
CA MET A 1 7.89 12.72 8.72
C MET A 1 7.71 11.51 7.84
N TYR A 2 7.70 11.69 6.52
CA TYR A 2 7.64 10.59 5.54
C TYR A 2 9.05 10.07 5.31
N ARG A 3 9.26 8.79 5.58
CA ARG A 3 10.57 8.13 5.38
C ARG A 3 10.80 7.88 3.90
N THR A 4 11.84 8.47 3.35
CA THR A 4 12.13 8.48 1.91
C THR A 4 13.42 7.75 1.61
N LEU A 5 13.39 6.88 0.61
CA LEU A 5 14.57 6.26 0.00
C LEU A 5 14.80 6.90 -1.38
N VAL A 6 16.05 7.21 -1.70
CA VAL A 6 16.46 7.72 -3.01
C VAL A 6 17.29 6.63 -3.70
N ALA A 7 16.96 6.30 -4.96
CA ALA A 7 17.70 5.35 -5.78
C ALA A 7 18.08 6.00 -7.12
N ASP A 8 19.37 6.10 -7.40
CA ASP A 8 19.91 6.69 -8.63
C ASP A 8 21.36 6.20 -8.77
N ASP A 9 21.82 5.83 -9.95
CA ASP A 9 23.20 5.39 -10.14
C ASP A 9 24.22 6.55 -10.11
N ASP A 10 23.77 7.77 -10.39
CA ASP A 10 24.60 8.96 -10.30
C ASP A 10 24.73 9.46 -8.85
N PHE A 11 25.90 9.25 -8.28
CA PHE A 11 26.25 9.75 -6.94
C PHE A 11 26.03 11.27 -6.78
N LEU A 12 26.25 12.06 -7.83
CA LEU A 12 26.08 13.52 -7.77
C LEU A 12 24.60 13.88 -7.63
N VAL A 13 23.71 13.16 -8.30
CA VAL A 13 22.26 13.35 -8.17
C VAL A 13 21.81 12.99 -6.76
N ARG A 14 22.22 11.85 -6.22
CA ARG A 14 21.90 11.44 -4.85
C ARG A 14 22.42 12.46 -3.83
N SER A 15 23.66 12.92 -4.00
CA SER A 15 24.26 13.94 -3.13
C SER A 15 23.53 15.26 -3.19
N TYR A 16 23.19 15.73 -4.39
CA TYR A 16 22.42 16.96 -4.60
C TYR A 16 21.06 16.89 -3.92
N LEU A 17 20.30 15.83 -4.17
CA LEU A 17 18.99 15.63 -3.53
C LEU A 17 19.06 15.73 -2.02
N LYS A 18 20.09 15.17 -1.39
CA LYS A 18 20.28 15.24 0.06
C LYS A 18 20.58 16.65 0.58
N THR A 19 21.02 17.57 -0.27
CA THR A 19 21.32 18.97 0.15
C THR A 19 20.09 19.88 0.13
N LEU A 20 18.98 19.45 -0.48
CA LEU A 20 17.79 20.27 -0.64
C LEU A 20 16.99 20.35 0.66
N ASP A 21 16.77 21.58 1.15
CA ASP A 21 15.96 21.83 2.36
C ASP A 21 14.46 21.52 2.18
N SER A 22 14.02 21.36 0.92
CA SER A 22 12.62 21.07 0.55
C SER A 22 12.08 19.83 1.23
N TRP A 23 12.92 18.82 1.48
CA TRP A 23 12.53 17.59 2.18
C TRP A 23 12.00 17.88 3.58
N GLU A 24 12.81 18.53 4.39
CA GLU A 24 12.46 18.84 5.78
C GLU A 24 11.27 19.80 5.85
N LYS A 25 11.24 20.85 4.99
CA LYS A 25 10.14 21.81 4.89
C LYS A 25 8.80 21.14 4.54
N ALA A 26 8.82 20.12 3.69
CA ALA A 26 7.63 19.36 3.30
C ALA A 26 7.29 18.20 4.25
N GLY A 27 8.11 17.95 5.28
CA GLY A 27 7.87 16.90 6.27
C GLY A 27 8.39 15.51 5.86
N TYR A 28 9.42 15.47 5.02
CA TYR A 28 10.11 14.27 4.54
C TYR A 28 11.48 14.12 5.17
N GLU A 29 11.98 12.89 5.25
CA GLU A 29 13.31 12.55 5.72
C GLU A 29 13.91 11.53 4.77
N ILE A 30 15.05 11.84 4.15
CA ILE A 30 15.83 10.85 3.40
C ILE A 30 16.54 9.97 4.43
N VAL A 31 16.09 8.72 4.54
CA VAL A 31 16.65 7.77 5.53
C VAL A 31 17.86 7.04 4.98
N ASP A 32 17.90 6.83 3.66
CA ASP A 32 19.05 6.23 2.97
C ASP A 32 19.01 6.51 1.46
N ASP A 33 20.06 6.10 0.76
CA ASP A 33 20.14 6.10 -0.69
C ASP A 33 20.73 4.78 -1.23
N ALA A 34 20.42 4.46 -2.47
CA ALA A 34 20.87 3.26 -3.17
C ALA A 34 21.43 3.61 -4.53
N GLU A 35 22.43 2.85 -5.00
CA GLU A 35 23.05 3.06 -6.32
C GLU A 35 22.39 2.25 -7.44
N ASP A 36 21.52 1.31 -7.08
CA ASP A 36 20.73 0.51 -8.02
C ASP A 36 19.42 0.01 -7.40
N GLY A 37 18.58 -0.60 -8.23
CA GLY A 37 17.29 -1.11 -7.81
C GLY A 37 17.39 -2.32 -6.89
N GLU A 38 18.44 -3.13 -6.94
CA GLU A 38 18.61 -4.29 -6.07
C GLU A 38 18.94 -3.87 -4.65
N GLU A 39 19.82 -2.89 -4.49
CA GLU A 39 20.14 -2.29 -3.21
C GLU A 39 18.88 -1.60 -2.63
N ALA A 40 18.19 -0.77 -3.43
CA ALA A 40 16.94 -0.14 -3.04
C ALA A 40 15.90 -1.16 -2.57
N TYR A 41 15.71 -2.23 -3.32
CA TYR A 41 14.79 -3.31 -2.95
C TYR A 41 15.20 -3.99 -1.64
N GLY A 42 16.51 -4.19 -1.42
CA GLY A 42 17.06 -4.72 -0.18
C GLY A 42 16.74 -3.85 1.05
N PHE A 43 16.77 -2.52 0.91
CA PHE A 43 16.33 -1.57 1.94
C PHE A 43 14.82 -1.69 2.21
N LEU A 44 14.03 -1.75 1.16
CA LEU A 44 12.56 -1.89 1.29
C LEU A 44 12.14 -3.16 2.02
N GLN A 45 12.95 -4.22 2.00
CA GLN A 45 12.67 -5.46 2.75
C GLN A 45 12.94 -5.33 4.25
N LYS A 46 13.86 -4.44 4.64
CA LYS A 46 14.33 -4.30 6.03
C LYS A 46 13.65 -3.16 6.77
N GLU A 47 13.33 -2.09 6.04
CA GLU A 47 12.86 -0.84 6.60
C GLU A 47 11.51 -0.44 6.02
N LYS A 48 10.71 0.23 6.85
CA LYS A 48 9.47 0.82 6.38
C LYS A 48 9.76 2.14 5.69
N ILE A 49 9.54 2.20 4.40
CA ILE A 49 9.67 3.38 3.56
C ILE A 49 8.27 3.84 3.12
N ASP A 50 8.03 5.14 3.21
CA ASP A 50 6.77 5.75 2.79
C ASP A 50 6.84 6.25 1.35
N VAL A 51 8.01 6.73 0.93
CA VAL A 51 8.25 7.30 -0.39
C VAL A 51 9.54 6.75 -0.97
N LEU A 52 9.48 6.32 -2.22
CA LEU A 52 10.64 5.99 -3.04
C LEU A 52 10.79 7.03 -4.13
N VAL A 53 11.96 7.61 -4.24
CA VAL A 53 12.38 8.43 -5.38
C VAL A 53 13.40 7.63 -6.17
N THR A 54 13.11 7.28 -7.42
CA THR A 54 13.96 6.37 -8.20
C THR A 54 14.24 6.89 -9.60
N ASP A 55 15.46 6.74 -10.05
CA ASP A 55 15.76 6.78 -11.48
C ASP A 55 15.16 5.56 -12.20
N LEU A 56 14.96 5.69 -13.50
CA LEU A 56 14.49 4.59 -14.36
C LEU A 56 15.65 3.76 -14.89
N THR A 57 16.79 4.37 -15.16
CA THR A 57 17.95 3.74 -15.80
C THR A 57 19.09 3.54 -14.81
N MET A 58 19.06 2.40 -14.12
CA MET A 58 20.11 2.01 -13.16
C MET A 58 20.71 0.65 -13.55
N PRO A 59 21.98 0.37 -13.16
CA PRO A 59 22.60 -0.94 -13.37
C PRO A 59 21.93 -2.00 -12.49
N VAL A 60 22.24 -3.27 -12.71
CA VAL A 60 21.81 -4.45 -11.95
C VAL A 60 20.29 -4.65 -12.01
N MET A 61 19.52 -3.75 -11.40
CA MET A 61 18.05 -3.69 -11.47
C MET A 61 17.64 -2.25 -11.79
N ASP A 62 16.94 -2.08 -12.90
CA ASP A 62 16.42 -0.78 -13.32
C ASP A 62 15.17 -0.36 -12.50
N GLY A 63 14.80 0.92 -12.62
CA GLY A 63 13.66 1.47 -11.90
C GLY A 63 12.33 0.85 -12.32
N ILE A 64 12.19 0.40 -13.56
CA ILE A 64 10.98 -0.29 -14.06
C ILE A 64 10.79 -1.63 -13.36
N GLU A 65 11.86 -2.42 -13.28
CA GLU A 65 11.83 -3.71 -12.58
C GLU A 65 11.59 -3.52 -11.08
N LEU A 66 12.23 -2.52 -10.47
CA LEU A 66 12.01 -2.17 -9.07
C LEU A 66 10.54 -1.83 -8.79
N ILE A 67 9.93 -0.94 -9.59
CA ILE A 67 8.51 -0.57 -9.46
C ILE A 67 7.62 -1.81 -9.58
N ARG A 68 7.88 -2.67 -10.56
CA ARG A 68 7.12 -3.91 -10.77
C ARG A 68 7.15 -4.79 -9.54
N LYS A 69 8.32 -5.07 -8.96
CA LYS A 69 8.47 -5.88 -7.74
C LYS A 69 7.72 -5.29 -6.54
N ILE A 70 7.82 -3.97 -6.33
CA ILE A 70 7.11 -3.28 -5.26
C ILE A 70 5.59 -3.45 -5.41
N ARG A 71 5.05 -3.32 -6.62
CA ARG A 71 3.61 -3.42 -6.87
C ARG A 71 3.09 -4.86 -6.83
N GLU A 72 3.87 -5.84 -7.26
CA GLU A 72 3.55 -7.26 -7.12
C GLU A 72 3.41 -7.68 -5.65
N GLU A 73 4.21 -7.11 -4.75
CA GLU A 73 4.08 -7.34 -3.31
C GLU A 73 2.97 -6.50 -2.65
N ASN A 74 2.19 -5.74 -3.41
CA ASN A 74 1.13 -4.85 -2.92
C ASN A 74 1.62 -3.85 -1.84
N ARG A 75 2.86 -3.41 -1.92
CA ARG A 75 3.40 -2.41 -0.99
C ARG A 75 2.81 -1.03 -1.28
N ASP A 76 2.27 -0.41 -0.24
CA ASP A 76 1.72 0.95 -0.31
C ASP A 76 2.83 1.99 -0.12
N ILE A 77 3.74 2.05 -1.09
CA ILE A 77 4.84 3.02 -1.17
C ILE A 77 4.48 4.03 -2.26
N TYR A 78 4.62 5.32 -1.96
CA TYR A 78 4.48 6.36 -2.97
C TYR A 78 5.76 6.42 -3.81
N ILE A 79 5.65 6.32 -5.12
CA ILE A 79 6.80 6.22 -6.02
C ILE A 79 6.87 7.46 -6.90
N ILE A 80 7.96 8.21 -6.77
CA ILE A 80 8.32 9.35 -7.60
C ILE A 80 9.46 8.91 -8.51
N VAL A 81 9.26 9.03 -9.80
CA VAL A 81 10.27 8.71 -10.81
C VAL A 81 11.09 9.96 -11.14
N LEU A 82 12.41 9.85 -11.11
CA LEU A 82 13.30 10.83 -11.70
C LEU A 82 13.60 10.40 -13.14
N SER A 83 13.55 11.33 -14.10
CA SER A 83 13.82 11.01 -15.49
C SER A 83 14.58 12.12 -16.20
N CYS A 84 15.37 11.76 -17.22
CA CYS A 84 15.91 12.68 -18.19
C CYS A 84 14.89 12.98 -19.32
N HIS A 85 15.15 13.98 -20.13
CA HIS A 85 14.23 14.45 -21.20
C HIS A 85 13.89 13.38 -22.26
N ASP A 86 14.80 12.43 -22.46
CA ASP A 86 14.71 11.42 -23.53
C ASP A 86 14.00 10.13 -23.10
N ASP A 87 13.53 10.05 -21.85
CA ASP A 87 12.99 8.81 -21.24
C ASP A 87 11.46 8.68 -21.35
N PHE A 88 10.80 9.38 -22.29
CA PHE A 88 9.32 9.45 -22.34
C PHE A 88 8.63 8.08 -22.34
N GLU A 89 9.11 7.11 -23.10
CA GLU A 89 8.50 5.77 -23.14
C GLU A 89 8.70 5.01 -21.82
N TYR A 90 9.87 5.19 -21.16
CA TYR A 90 10.13 4.60 -19.84
C TYR A 90 9.26 5.22 -18.76
N VAL A 91 9.10 6.55 -18.76
CA VAL A 91 8.18 7.24 -17.83
C VAL A 91 6.75 6.74 -18.00
N LYS A 92 6.27 6.60 -19.24
CA LYS A 92 4.94 6.08 -19.54
C LYS A 92 4.75 4.64 -19.05
N GLU A 93 5.77 3.80 -19.19
CA GLU A 93 5.75 2.44 -18.66
C GLU A 93 5.74 2.43 -17.13
N ALA A 94 6.59 3.23 -16.48
CA ALA A 94 6.62 3.38 -15.03
C ALA A 94 5.25 3.79 -14.45
N MET A 95 4.60 4.77 -15.07
CA MET A 95 3.25 5.22 -14.68
C MET A 95 2.20 4.11 -14.86
N ARG A 96 2.30 3.31 -15.94
CA ARG A 96 1.43 2.14 -16.16
C ARG A 96 1.62 1.05 -15.11
N LEU A 97 2.85 0.87 -14.63
CA LEU A 97 3.19 -0.09 -13.58
C LEU A 97 2.79 0.41 -12.19
N GLY A 98 2.44 1.68 -12.06
CA GLY A 98 1.93 2.23 -10.82
C GLY A 98 2.90 3.17 -10.10
N ALA A 99 3.84 3.79 -10.80
CA ALA A 99 4.49 5.01 -10.31
C ALA A 99 3.41 6.08 -10.08
N ASP A 100 3.59 6.91 -9.08
CA ASP A 100 2.58 7.88 -8.65
C ASP A 100 2.81 9.27 -9.22
N GLU A 101 4.07 9.63 -9.46
CA GLU A 101 4.49 10.92 -9.97
C GLU A 101 5.82 10.78 -10.71
N TYR A 102 6.15 11.76 -11.56
CA TYR A 102 7.48 11.86 -12.17
C TYR A 102 8.00 13.29 -12.09
N VAL A 103 9.31 13.44 -12.05
CA VAL A 103 10.04 14.71 -12.02
C VAL A 103 11.19 14.64 -13.01
N LEU A 104 11.35 15.69 -13.83
CA LEU A 104 12.47 15.79 -14.75
C LEU A 104 13.73 16.23 -14.00
N LYS A 105 14.82 15.48 -14.09
CA LYS A 105 16.11 15.79 -13.44
C LYS A 105 16.62 17.20 -13.81
N ASN A 106 16.39 17.65 -15.06
CA ASN A 106 16.84 18.96 -15.55
C ASN A 106 16.06 20.16 -14.99
N SER A 107 14.88 19.93 -14.43
CA SER A 107 14.03 20.95 -13.79
C SER A 107 13.92 20.77 -12.29
N LEU A 108 14.77 19.95 -11.73
CA LEU A 108 14.77 19.64 -10.30
C LEU A 108 15.51 20.76 -9.55
N ASP A 109 14.74 21.63 -8.92
CA ASP A 109 15.19 22.66 -8.00
C ASP A 109 14.39 22.62 -6.69
N GLU A 110 14.74 23.48 -5.74
CA GLU A 110 14.06 23.57 -4.43
C GLU A 110 12.56 23.72 -4.54
N ASP A 111 12.08 24.61 -5.40
CA ASP A 111 10.66 24.97 -5.50
C ASP A 111 9.87 23.85 -6.18
N SER A 112 10.36 23.31 -7.30
CA SER A 112 9.70 22.22 -8.01
C SER A 112 9.63 20.93 -7.19
N LEU A 113 10.69 20.63 -6.44
CA LEU A 113 10.70 19.50 -5.52
C LEU A 113 9.71 19.72 -4.38
N TYR A 114 9.72 20.90 -3.76
CA TYR A 114 8.78 21.24 -2.67
C TYR A 114 7.32 21.05 -3.10
N ASP A 115 6.94 21.59 -4.27
CA ASP A 115 5.58 21.46 -4.81
C ASP A 115 5.19 20.00 -5.04
N THR A 116 6.12 19.21 -5.56
CA THR A 116 5.92 17.77 -5.79
C THR A 116 5.72 17.03 -4.47
N LEU A 117 6.53 17.32 -3.47
CA LEU A 117 6.44 16.71 -2.14
C LEU A 117 5.15 17.11 -1.41
N GLU A 118 4.75 18.38 -1.47
CA GLU A 118 3.49 18.84 -0.87
C GLU A 118 2.27 18.15 -1.51
N LYS A 119 2.27 18.03 -2.83
CA LYS A 119 1.23 17.29 -3.56
C LYS A 119 1.20 15.82 -3.16
N SER A 120 2.37 15.17 -3.08
CA SER A 120 2.46 13.76 -2.73
C SER A 120 2.03 13.50 -1.28
N ALA A 121 2.36 14.36 -0.32
CA ALA A 121 1.89 14.27 1.06
C ALA A 121 0.36 14.21 1.16
N ARG A 122 -0.32 15.09 0.46
CA ARG A 122 -1.80 15.10 0.40
C ARG A 122 -2.37 13.81 -0.17
N LEU A 123 -1.74 13.25 -1.20
CA LEU A 123 -2.18 12.00 -1.84
C LEU A 123 -1.94 10.79 -0.92
N ILE A 124 -0.79 10.73 -0.25
CA ILE A 124 -0.46 9.69 0.72
C ILE A 124 -1.45 9.72 1.89
N GLU A 125 -1.74 10.88 2.46
CA GLU A 125 -2.71 11.03 3.55
C GLU A 125 -4.12 10.58 3.14
N ASN A 126 -4.56 10.97 1.96
CA ASN A 126 -5.87 10.55 1.42
C ASN A 126 -5.95 9.03 1.23
N ARG A 127 -4.88 8.39 0.73
CA ARG A 127 -4.80 6.92 0.62
C ARG A 127 -4.86 6.25 1.98
N ARG A 128 -4.08 6.73 2.95
CA ARG A 128 -4.07 6.20 4.33
C ARG A 128 -5.43 6.31 4.99
N LYS A 129 -6.08 7.47 4.86
CA LYS A 129 -7.43 7.68 5.40
C LYS A 129 -8.45 6.72 4.78
N LYS A 130 -8.46 6.59 3.46
CA LYS A 130 -9.35 5.67 2.74
C LYS A 130 -9.11 4.21 3.12
N SER A 131 -7.84 3.80 3.26
CA SER A 131 -7.47 2.45 3.68
C SER A 131 -7.93 2.17 5.11
N GLN A 132 -7.78 3.13 6.04
CA GLN A 132 -8.25 3.02 7.41
C GLN A 132 -9.78 2.91 7.49
N GLU A 133 -10.51 3.74 6.75
CA GLU A 133 -11.97 3.68 6.66
C GLU A 133 -12.44 2.32 6.14
N GLN A 134 -11.80 1.79 5.10
CA GLN A 134 -12.10 0.46 4.55
C GLN A 134 -11.79 -0.66 5.56
N ALA A 135 -10.66 -0.58 6.27
CA ALA A 135 -10.31 -1.56 7.29
C ALA A 135 -11.29 -1.55 8.47
N GLN A 136 -11.73 -0.36 8.90
CA GLN A 136 -12.78 -0.22 9.93
C GLN A 136 -14.11 -0.79 9.46
N ALA A 137 -14.55 -0.49 8.23
CA ALA A 137 -15.77 -1.04 7.66
C ALA A 137 -15.74 -2.57 7.58
N ARG A 138 -14.61 -3.15 7.12
CA ARG A 138 -14.40 -4.62 7.09
C ARG A 138 -14.50 -5.23 8.50
N LYS A 139 -13.88 -4.57 9.50
CA LYS A 139 -13.94 -5.02 10.89
C LYS A 139 -15.35 -5.02 11.45
N LEU A 140 -16.16 -3.99 11.17
CA LEU A 140 -17.56 -3.91 11.58
C LEU A 140 -18.42 -4.98 10.92
N ILE A 141 -18.23 -5.23 9.61
CA ILE A 141 -18.92 -6.31 8.88
C ILE A 141 -18.57 -7.67 9.50
N HIS A 142 -17.29 -7.90 9.81
CA HIS A 142 -16.83 -9.14 10.41
C HIS A 142 -17.46 -9.37 11.80
N LEU A 143 -17.46 -8.33 12.66
CA LEU A 143 -18.10 -8.39 13.97
C LEU A 143 -19.61 -8.62 13.87
N GLY A 144 -20.30 -7.95 12.94
CA GLY A 144 -21.73 -8.16 12.68
C GLY A 144 -22.03 -9.59 12.24
N SER A 145 -21.21 -10.16 11.37
CA SER A 145 -21.35 -11.55 10.92
C SER A 145 -21.16 -12.55 12.08
N HIS A 146 -20.19 -12.32 12.97
CA HIS A 146 -20.01 -13.15 14.17
C HIS A 146 -21.19 -13.06 15.14
N ALA A 147 -21.70 -11.86 15.39
CA ALA A 147 -22.87 -11.67 16.24
C ALA A 147 -24.12 -12.37 15.68
N LEU A 148 -24.36 -12.29 14.36
CA LEU A 148 -25.45 -12.99 13.68
C LEU A 148 -25.32 -14.51 13.80
N LYS A 149 -24.12 -15.05 13.62
CA LYS A 149 -23.83 -16.48 13.79
C LYS A 149 -24.11 -16.91 15.22
N TYR A 150 -23.60 -16.19 16.21
CA TYR A 150 -23.83 -16.47 17.63
C TYR A 150 -25.31 -16.46 17.98
N TYR A 151 -26.05 -15.46 17.51
CA TYR A 151 -27.50 -15.35 17.77
C TYR A 151 -28.27 -16.49 17.11
N PHE A 152 -27.92 -16.89 15.91
CA PHE A 152 -28.49 -18.01 15.18
C PHE A 152 -28.27 -19.33 15.93
N PHE A 153 -27.05 -19.63 16.35
CA PHE A 153 -26.74 -20.88 17.06
C PHE A 153 -27.40 -20.94 18.44
N ASN A 154 -27.35 -19.84 19.19
CA ASN A 154 -28.08 -19.81 20.48
C ASN A 154 -29.59 -19.97 20.33
N GLY A 155 -30.17 -19.38 19.30
CA GLY A 155 -31.58 -19.56 18.99
C GLY A 155 -31.96 -21.00 18.61
N LEU A 156 -31.03 -21.74 17.97
CA LEU A 156 -31.20 -23.16 17.69
C LEU A 156 -31.12 -24.02 18.95
N ILE A 157 -30.11 -23.77 19.82
CA ILE A 157 -29.88 -24.54 21.04
C ILE A 157 -31.04 -24.34 22.05
N SER A 158 -31.50 -23.09 22.19
CA SER A 158 -32.60 -22.75 23.09
C SER A 158 -34.00 -23.15 22.58
N GLY A 159 -34.08 -23.71 21.34
CA GLY A 159 -35.35 -24.08 20.73
C GLY A 159 -36.27 -22.89 20.38
N MET A 160 -35.76 -21.65 20.47
CA MET A 160 -36.53 -20.43 20.19
C MET A 160 -36.81 -20.20 18.72
N LEU A 161 -36.01 -20.80 17.80
CA LEU A 161 -36.21 -20.66 16.36
C LEU A 161 -37.14 -21.75 15.81
N LYS A 162 -38.31 -21.34 15.32
CA LYS A 162 -39.22 -22.21 14.56
C LYS A 162 -38.62 -22.53 13.17
N ASN A 163 -39.02 -23.65 12.57
CA ASN A 163 -38.40 -24.19 11.34
C ASN A 163 -38.32 -23.19 10.18
N GLN A 164 -39.29 -22.32 10.00
CA GLN A 164 -39.33 -21.33 8.93
C GLN A 164 -38.33 -20.18 9.16
N ALA A 165 -38.19 -19.71 10.40
CA ALA A 165 -37.24 -18.67 10.79
C ALA A 165 -35.78 -19.18 10.84
N ARG A 166 -35.56 -20.49 10.86
CA ARG A 166 -34.20 -21.10 10.81
C ARG A 166 -33.52 -20.88 9.47
N GLU A 167 -34.24 -21.05 8.36
CA GLU A 167 -33.65 -20.87 7.04
C GLU A 167 -33.33 -19.41 6.72
N GLU A 168 -34.22 -18.47 7.02
CA GLU A 168 -33.99 -17.05 6.82
C GLU A 168 -32.77 -16.55 7.60
N LYS A 169 -32.69 -16.86 8.89
CA LYS A 169 -31.55 -16.47 9.74
C LYS A 169 -30.25 -17.19 9.41
N ARG A 170 -30.33 -18.39 8.87
CA ARG A 170 -29.16 -19.12 8.35
C ARG A 170 -28.54 -18.40 7.15
N VAL A 171 -29.36 -17.93 6.24
CA VAL A 171 -28.92 -17.17 5.05
C VAL A 171 -28.34 -15.83 5.47
N GLU A 172 -28.99 -15.10 6.38
CA GLU A 172 -28.48 -13.84 6.95
C GLU A 172 -27.11 -14.02 7.64
N ALA A 173 -26.91 -15.14 8.34
CA ALA A 173 -25.64 -15.45 8.99
C ALA A 173 -24.55 -15.97 8.03
N GLY A 174 -24.84 -16.14 6.73
CA GLY A 174 -23.90 -16.60 5.72
C GLY A 174 -23.43 -18.05 5.93
N ILE A 175 -24.27 -18.92 6.48
CA ILE A 175 -23.93 -20.32 6.77
C ILE A 175 -24.35 -21.22 5.61
N ALA A 176 -23.37 -21.86 4.94
CA ALA A 176 -23.62 -22.74 3.80
C ALA A 176 -24.40 -24.02 4.16
N GLY A 177 -25.39 -24.43 3.33
CA GLY A 177 -26.38 -25.45 3.67
C GLY A 177 -25.93 -26.91 3.74
N LYS A 178 -24.75 -27.28 3.21
CA LYS A 178 -24.41 -28.71 3.00
C LYS A 178 -23.91 -29.46 4.24
N TYR A 179 -23.52 -28.78 5.32
CA TYR A 179 -22.90 -29.40 6.51
C TYR A 179 -23.57 -28.99 7.83
N PHE A 180 -24.81 -28.57 7.76
CA PHE A 180 -25.50 -27.97 8.91
C PHE A 180 -25.65 -28.93 10.11
N ASN A 181 -25.87 -30.21 9.90
CA ASN A 181 -26.05 -31.19 10.99
C ASN A 181 -24.72 -31.62 11.63
N SER A 182 -23.60 -31.46 10.95
CA SER A 182 -22.28 -31.88 11.47
C SER A 182 -21.49 -30.74 12.10
N ALA A 183 -21.69 -29.49 11.67
CA ALA A 183 -20.94 -28.33 12.15
C ALA A 183 -21.36 -27.85 13.55
N VAL A 184 -22.59 -28.13 13.98
CA VAL A 184 -23.09 -27.74 15.31
C VAL A 184 -22.36 -28.51 16.41
N ILE A 185 -21.92 -29.72 16.15
CA ILE A 185 -21.27 -30.58 17.15
C ILE A 185 -19.77 -30.22 17.32
N CYS A 186 -19.08 -29.82 16.25
CA CYS A 186 -17.62 -29.52 16.30
C CYS A 186 -17.26 -28.15 16.90
N MET A 187 -18.15 -27.17 16.93
CA MET A 187 -17.87 -25.82 17.44
C MET A 187 -17.94 -25.66 18.97
N PHE A 188 -18.40 -26.65 19.69
CA PHE A 188 -18.51 -26.64 21.15
C PHE A 188 -17.52 -27.57 21.86
N MET A 189 -16.56 -28.15 21.15
CA MET A 189 -15.53 -29.03 21.71
C MET A 189 -14.11 -28.44 21.71
N GLU A 190 -13.95 -27.17 21.39
CA GLU A 190 -12.76 -26.36 21.63
C GLU A 190 -13.18 -25.19 22.58
#